data_0e20d5236e0d894ffcff9fd51274c0f3
#
_entry.id   0e20d5236e0d894ffcff9fd51274c0f3
#
_cell.length_a   1.000
_cell.length_b   1.000
_cell.length_c   1.000
_cell.angle_alpha   90.00
_cell.angle_beta   90.00
_cell.angle_gamma   90.00
#
_symmetry.space_group_name_H-M   'P 1'
#
loop_
_entity.id
_entity.type
_entity.pdbx_description
1 polymer ?
#
loop_
_entity_poly.entity_id
_entity_poly.type
_entity_poly.pdbx_seq_one_letter_code
_entity_poly.pdbx_strand_id
1 'polypeptide(L)'
;MPSKEHRVSRRIFINEAKKIKNRAFKNWLRLLPEIKHTIDDISKLKLSKPTLFISGIEDYLFVRQIEEYVKDKSNCFLEKVNNSGHIVNIDQYQTFNKFALKFLK
;
A
#
# COMPACT_ATOMS: atom_id res chain seq x y z
N MET A 1 2.62 -8.28 1.01
CA MET A 1 3.25 -9.09 2.10
C MET A 1 4.02 -8.19 3.04
N PRO A 2 4.09 -8.51 4.34
CA PRO A 2 4.99 -7.83 5.28
C PRO A 2 6.47 -8.01 4.91
N SER A 3 7.33 -7.17 5.47
CA SER A 3 8.77 -7.31 5.32
C SER A 3 9.25 -8.72 5.71
N LYS A 4 10.16 -9.27 4.92
CA LYS A 4 10.75 -10.59 5.20
C LYS A 4 11.53 -10.62 6.49
N GLU A 5 12.08 -9.49 6.90
CA GLU A 5 12.93 -9.36 8.09
C GLU A 5 12.12 -9.07 9.36
N HIS A 6 10.87 -8.65 9.23
CA HIS A 6 10.06 -8.25 10.37
C HIS A 6 9.18 -9.40 10.87
N ARG A 7 9.72 -10.22 11.78
CA ARG A 7 9.04 -11.43 12.29
C ARG A 7 7.69 -11.15 12.95
N VAL A 8 7.57 -10.04 13.66
CA VAL A 8 6.32 -9.67 14.35
C VAL A 8 5.22 -9.34 13.34
N SER A 9 5.50 -8.49 12.37
CA SER A 9 4.55 -8.17 11.29
C SER A 9 4.09 -9.41 10.54
N ARG A 10 5.01 -10.30 10.21
CA ARG A 10 4.68 -11.55 9.51
C ARG A 10 3.76 -12.44 10.34
N ARG A 11 4.03 -12.56 11.63
CA ARG A 11 3.19 -13.35 12.55
C ARG A 11 1.79 -12.77 12.66
N ILE A 12 1.67 -11.45 12.81
CA ILE A 12 0.37 -10.75 12.84
C ILE A 12 -0.38 -11.04 11.54
N PHE A 13 0.25 -10.81 10.40
CA PHE A 13 -0.36 -11.03 9.08
C PHE A 13 -0.86 -12.48 8.91
N ILE A 14 -0.03 -13.47 9.24
CA ILE A 14 -0.40 -14.89 9.13
C ILE A 14 -1.57 -15.23 10.05
N ASN A 15 -1.56 -14.74 11.28
CA ASN A 15 -2.63 -15.01 12.24
C ASN A 15 -3.96 -14.41 11.79
N GLU A 16 -3.95 -13.20 11.25
CA GLU A 16 -5.16 -12.57 10.71
C GLU A 16 -5.64 -13.27 9.42
N ALA A 17 -4.71 -13.64 8.54
CA ALA A 17 -5.06 -14.37 7.31
C ALA A 17 -5.74 -15.72 7.58
N LYS A 18 -5.32 -16.44 8.62
CA LYS A 18 -5.93 -17.70 9.03
C LYS A 18 -7.38 -17.58 9.49
N LYS A 19 -7.81 -16.39 9.89
CA LYS A 19 -9.20 -16.13 10.31
C LYS A 19 -10.16 -15.97 9.13
N ILE A 20 -9.64 -15.77 7.91
CA ILE A 20 -10.45 -15.58 6.72
C ILE A 20 -11.03 -16.92 6.28
N LYS A 21 -12.36 -16.97 6.17
CA LYS A 21 -13.06 -18.16 5.67
C LYS A 21 -12.83 -18.32 4.16
N ASN A 22 -12.64 -19.54 3.69
CA ASN A 22 -12.44 -19.86 2.27
C ASN A 22 -13.53 -19.26 1.36
N ARG A 23 -14.79 -19.28 1.81
CA ARG A 23 -15.90 -18.68 1.07
C ARG A 23 -15.72 -17.17 0.88
N ALA A 24 -15.34 -16.46 1.93
CA ALA A 24 -15.09 -15.02 1.87
C ALA A 24 -13.93 -14.70 0.93
N PHE A 25 -12.85 -15.47 1.00
CA PHE A 25 -11.69 -15.34 0.11
C PHE A 25 -12.06 -15.56 -1.36
N LYS A 26 -12.81 -16.63 -1.66
CA LYS A 26 -13.29 -16.92 -3.03
C LYS A 26 -14.20 -15.81 -3.56
N ASN A 27 -15.10 -15.28 -2.75
CA ASN A 27 -15.97 -14.17 -3.12
C ASN A 27 -15.15 -12.92 -3.43
N TRP A 28 -14.11 -12.66 -2.65
CA TRP A 28 -13.20 -11.53 -2.87
C TRP A 28 -12.46 -11.67 -4.21
N LEU A 29 -11.94 -12.85 -4.52
CA LEU A 29 -11.27 -13.12 -5.80
C LEU A 29 -12.18 -12.88 -7.01
N ARG A 30 -13.48 -13.13 -6.89
CA ARG A 30 -14.45 -12.88 -7.97
C ARG A 30 -14.63 -11.39 -8.28
N LEU A 31 -14.28 -10.50 -7.36
CA LEU A 31 -14.35 -9.04 -7.55
C LEU A 31 -13.12 -8.46 -8.27
N LEU A 32 -12.04 -9.23 -8.43
CA LEU A 32 -10.81 -8.73 -9.04
C LEU A 32 -10.99 -8.08 -10.41
N PRO A 33 -11.81 -8.63 -11.34
CA PRO A 33 -12.05 -7.97 -12.62
C PRO A 33 -12.70 -6.58 -12.49
N GLU A 34 -13.65 -6.42 -11.57
CA GLU A 34 -14.31 -5.14 -11.29
C GLU A 34 -13.36 -4.13 -10.66
N ILE A 35 -12.51 -4.60 -9.73
CA ILE A 35 -11.46 -3.79 -9.11
C ILE A 35 -10.50 -3.25 -10.17
N LYS A 36 -10.13 -4.06 -11.15
CA LYS A 36 -9.26 -3.62 -12.26
C LYS A 36 -9.88 -2.46 -13.04
N HIS A 37 -11.15 -2.55 -13.39
CA HIS A 37 -11.85 -1.45 -14.07
C HIS A 37 -11.86 -0.18 -13.22
N THR A 38 -12.14 -0.29 -11.94
CA THR A 38 -12.12 0.84 -11.00
C THR A 38 -10.73 1.48 -10.91
N ILE A 39 -9.67 0.68 -10.85
CA ILE A 39 -8.28 1.16 -10.84
C ILE A 39 -7.96 1.90 -12.14
N ASP A 40 -8.36 1.34 -13.29
CA ASP A 40 -8.16 1.98 -14.60
C ASP A 40 -8.88 3.34 -14.67
N ASP A 41 -10.09 3.43 -14.15
CA ASP A 41 -10.84 4.69 -14.09
C ASP A 41 -10.17 5.71 -13.15
N ILE A 42 -9.75 5.28 -11.97
CA ILE A 42 -9.03 6.13 -10.99
C ILE A 42 -7.71 6.64 -11.58
N SER A 43 -6.99 5.81 -12.33
CA SER A 43 -5.70 6.20 -12.93
C SER A 43 -5.83 7.34 -13.94
N LYS A 44 -7.01 7.51 -14.55
CA LYS A 44 -7.34 8.60 -15.49
C LYS A 44 -7.77 9.89 -14.79
N LEU A 45 -8.12 9.84 -13.49
CA LEU A 45 -8.53 11.01 -12.74
C LEU A 45 -7.33 11.87 -12.38
N LYS A 46 -7.45 13.19 -12.58
CA LYS A 46 -6.55 14.16 -11.97
C LYS A 46 -6.89 14.30 -10.51
N LEU A 47 -5.97 13.88 -9.63
CA LEU A 47 -6.10 14.15 -8.20
C LEU A 47 -5.93 15.66 -7.98
N SER A 48 -6.99 16.34 -7.54
CA SER A 48 -6.99 17.77 -7.28
C SER A 48 -6.44 18.14 -5.91
N LYS A 49 -6.40 17.17 -4.99
CA LYS A 49 -5.93 17.37 -3.62
C LYS A 49 -4.51 16.86 -3.45
N PRO A 50 -3.70 17.48 -2.57
CA PRO A 50 -2.40 16.92 -2.19
C PRO A 50 -2.55 15.47 -1.73
N THR A 51 -1.72 14.60 -2.29
CA THR A 51 -1.79 13.16 -2.03
C THR A 51 -0.41 12.62 -1.68
N LEU A 52 -0.31 11.93 -0.55
CA LEU A 52 0.90 11.26 -0.11
C LEU A 52 0.73 9.75 -0.23
N PHE A 53 1.66 9.13 -0.94
CA PHE A 53 1.86 7.70 -0.95
C PHE A 53 3.00 7.33 0.00
N ILE A 54 2.80 6.34 0.85
CA ILE A 54 3.85 5.79 1.72
C ILE A 54 3.98 4.31 1.35
N SER A 55 5.11 3.92 0.80
CA SER A 55 5.32 2.57 0.27
C SER A 55 6.61 1.94 0.82
N GLY A 56 6.54 0.66 1.14
CA GLY A 56 7.72 -0.13 1.52
C GLY A 56 8.56 -0.49 0.29
N ILE A 57 9.88 -0.39 0.41
CA ILE A 57 10.78 -0.68 -0.72
C ILE A 57 10.79 -2.16 -1.12
N GLU A 58 10.38 -3.08 -0.24
CA GLU A 58 10.25 -4.50 -0.55
C GLU A 58 8.98 -4.85 -1.33
N ASP A 59 8.08 -3.88 -1.50
CA ASP A 59 6.87 -4.02 -2.29
C ASP A 59 7.12 -3.63 -3.76
N TYR A 60 8.02 -4.36 -4.38
CA TYR A 60 8.65 -4.03 -5.66
C TYR A 60 7.67 -3.71 -6.80
N LEU A 61 6.53 -4.41 -6.84
CA LEU A 61 5.54 -4.20 -7.91
C LEU A 61 4.83 -2.87 -7.74
N PHE A 62 4.38 -2.57 -6.54
CA PHE A 62 3.60 -1.36 -6.27
C PHE A 62 4.47 -0.10 -6.18
N VAL A 63 5.64 -0.17 -5.57
CA VAL A 63 6.51 1.00 -5.43
C VAL A 63 6.90 1.58 -6.80
N ARG A 64 7.20 0.74 -7.78
CA ARG A 64 7.51 1.17 -9.14
C ARG A 64 6.32 1.83 -9.83
N GLN A 65 5.13 1.25 -9.69
CA GLN A 65 3.91 1.83 -10.26
C GLN A 65 3.59 3.20 -9.65
N ILE A 66 3.79 3.35 -8.34
CA ILE A 66 3.60 4.64 -7.67
C ILE A 66 4.65 5.65 -8.10
N GLU A 67 5.92 5.27 -8.24
CA GLU A 67 6.97 6.14 -8.77
C GLU A 67 6.61 6.70 -10.14
N GLU A 68 6.17 5.85 -11.05
CA GLU A 68 5.73 6.29 -12.38
C GLU A 68 4.49 7.18 -12.31
N TYR A 69 3.54 6.86 -11.45
CA TYR A 69 2.32 7.63 -11.29
C TYR A 69 2.57 9.06 -10.77
N VAL A 70 3.47 9.23 -9.78
CA VAL A 70 3.72 10.55 -9.16
C VAL A 70 4.69 11.41 -9.94
N LYS A 71 5.44 10.86 -10.87
CA LYS A 71 6.57 11.47 -11.57
C LYS A 71 6.26 12.82 -12.21
N ASP A 72 5.07 12.96 -12.78
CA ASP A 72 4.62 14.16 -13.50
C ASP A 72 3.51 14.94 -12.78
N LYS A 73 3.27 14.63 -11.50
CA LYS A 73 2.20 15.22 -10.70
C LYS A 73 2.75 16.04 -9.54
N SER A 74 2.58 17.36 -9.63
CA SER A 74 3.11 18.33 -8.64
C SER A 74 2.45 18.23 -7.26
N ASN A 75 1.24 17.66 -7.18
CA ASN A 75 0.48 17.51 -5.93
C ASN A 75 0.53 16.09 -5.36
N CYS A 76 1.30 15.17 -5.96
CA CYS A 76 1.47 13.81 -5.47
C CYS A 76 2.90 13.62 -4.98
N PHE A 77 3.02 12.98 -3.83
CA PHE A 77 4.29 12.75 -3.14
C PHE A 77 4.45 11.27 -2.83
N LEU A 78 5.68 10.77 -2.85
CA LEU A 78 6.01 9.41 -2.47
C LEU A 78 7.11 9.39 -1.42
N GLU A 79 6.82 8.78 -0.29
CA GLU A 79 7.82 8.42 0.73
C GLU A 79 8.08 6.91 0.67
N LYS A 80 9.33 6.54 0.46
CA LYS A 80 9.76 5.14 0.44
C LYS A 80 10.35 4.74 1.78
N VAL A 81 9.88 3.63 2.33
CA VAL A 81 10.27 3.16 3.67
C VAL A 81 11.12 1.90 3.55
N ASN A 82 12.33 1.95 4.11
CA ASN A 82 13.25 0.83 4.16
C ASN A 82 12.74 -0.27 5.11
N ASN A 83 13.16 -1.50 4.87
CA ASN A 83 12.80 -2.66 5.69
C ASN A 83 11.29 -2.80 5.88
N SER A 84 10.54 -2.55 4.82
CA SER A 84 9.08 -2.63 4.82
C SER A 84 8.55 -3.22 3.53
N GLY A 85 7.57 -4.10 3.67
CA GLY A 85 6.77 -4.63 2.57
C GLY A 85 5.48 -3.83 2.35
N HIS A 86 4.42 -4.52 1.96
CA HIS A 86 3.13 -3.91 1.62
C HIS A 86 2.40 -3.26 2.80
N ILE A 87 2.63 -3.72 4.03
CA ILE A 87 1.95 -3.24 5.24
C ILE A 87 2.86 -2.33 6.07
N VAL A 88 3.23 -1.19 5.48
CA VAL A 88 4.19 -0.24 6.06
C VAL A 88 3.80 0.24 7.46
N ASN A 89 2.51 0.46 7.68
CA ASN A 89 1.95 0.89 8.96
C ASN A 89 2.12 -0.13 10.10
N ILE A 90 2.46 -1.37 9.78
CA ILE A 90 2.78 -2.41 10.77
C ILE A 90 4.28 -2.66 10.78
N ASP A 91 4.92 -2.81 9.60
CA ASP A 91 6.35 -3.08 9.49
C ASP A 91 7.21 -1.98 10.11
N GLN A 92 6.87 -0.72 9.81
CA GLN A 92 7.62 0.47 10.21
C GLN A 92 6.67 1.57 10.70
N TYR A 93 5.84 1.27 11.72
CA TYR A 93 4.78 2.14 12.18
C TYR A 93 5.25 3.54 12.62
N GLN A 94 6.44 3.63 13.23
CA GLN A 94 6.99 4.91 13.66
C GLN A 94 7.32 5.82 12.46
N THR A 95 7.97 5.26 11.44
CA THR A 95 8.32 5.97 10.21
C THR A 95 7.06 6.36 9.43
N PHE A 96 6.10 5.43 9.33
CA PHE A 96 4.79 5.70 8.72
C PHE A 96 4.09 6.87 9.39
N ASN A 97 3.96 6.83 10.72
CA ASN A 97 3.30 7.88 11.49
C ASN A 97 4.01 9.24 11.33
N LYS A 98 5.34 9.24 11.33
CA LYS A 98 6.14 10.46 11.12
C LYS A 98 5.82 11.12 9.77
N PHE A 99 5.81 10.37 8.69
CA PHE A 99 5.49 10.88 7.36
C PHE A 99 4.04 11.36 7.26
N ALA A 100 3.10 10.55 7.74
CA ALA A 100 1.68 10.89 7.75
C ALA A 100 1.41 12.19 8.52
N LEU A 101 1.92 12.31 9.73
CA LEU A 101 1.73 13.51 10.57
C LEU A 101 2.38 14.75 9.96
N LYS A 102 3.57 14.61 9.38
CA LYS A 102 4.25 15.73 8.68
C LYS A 102 3.43 16.23 7.50
N PHE A 103 2.83 15.32 6.75
CA PHE A 103 2.01 15.67 5.59
C PHE A 103 0.68 16.32 5.97
N LEU A 104 0.04 15.86 7.04
CA LEU A 104 -1.27 16.35 7.51
C LEU A 104 -1.19 17.71 8.25
N LYS A 105 -0.02 18.14 8.62
CA LYS A 105 0.21 19.47 9.22
C LYS A 105 0.37 20.55 8.15
#